data_a2a771d6678d70b09eaf15e7bc4a68be
#
_entry.id   a2a771d6678d70b09eaf15e7bc4a68be
#
_cell.length_a   1.000
_cell.length_b   1.000
_cell.length_c   1.000
_cell.angle_alpha   90.00
_cell.angle_beta   90.00
_cell.angle_gamma   90.00
#
_symmetry.space_group_name_H-M   'P 1'
#
loop_
_entity.id
_entity.type
_entity.pdbx_description
1 polymer ?
#
loop_
_entity_poly.entity_id
_entity_poly.type
_entity_poly.pdbx_seq_one_letter_code
_entity_poly.pdbx_strand_id
1 'polypeptide(L)'
;MEIHKEKILVVDDEASIRRILETRLSMIGYDVVTAADGEEALDTFHKADPDLVVLDVMMPKLDGYGVCQELRKESDIPIIMLTALGDVADRITGLELGADDYVVKPFSPKELEARIRSVLRRADKNGTPGIPSSGVIHIGLIRIDTNKRQVYKGDERIRLTGMEFSLLELLVSRSGEPFSRSEILQEVWGYTPERHVDTRVVDVHISRLRAKLEDDPSNPELILTARGTGYLFQRILESGEKF
;
A
#
# COMPACT_ATOMS: atom_id res chain seq x y z
N MET A 1 -27.18 -14.22 -1.67
CA MET A 1 -25.96 -13.52 -1.25
C MET A 1 -25.52 -12.69 -2.43
N GLU A 2 -25.72 -11.38 -2.39
CA GLU A 2 -25.13 -10.50 -3.41
C GLU A 2 -23.61 -10.59 -3.24
N ILE A 3 -22.93 -10.97 -4.33
CA ILE A 3 -21.47 -10.92 -4.40
C ILE A 3 -21.11 -9.44 -4.41
N HIS A 4 -20.49 -8.96 -3.33
CA HIS A 4 -19.97 -7.59 -3.30
C HIS A 4 -18.95 -7.43 -4.42
N LYS A 5 -19.27 -6.60 -5.40
CA LYS A 5 -18.34 -6.19 -6.45
C LYS A 5 -17.45 -5.09 -5.91
N GLU A 6 -16.15 -5.30 -5.95
CA GLU A 6 -15.18 -4.26 -5.59
C GLU A 6 -15.32 -3.06 -6.53
N LYS A 7 -15.39 -1.88 -5.96
CA LYS A 7 -15.60 -0.62 -6.67
C LYS A 7 -14.30 0.17 -6.81
N ILE A 8 -13.95 0.53 -8.04
CA ILE A 8 -12.74 1.26 -8.38
C ILE A 8 -13.10 2.68 -8.79
N LEU A 9 -12.52 3.68 -8.13
CA LEU A 9 -12.56 5.07 -8.57
C LEU A 9 -11.37 5.34 -9.48
N VAL A 10 -11.62 5.71 -10.73
CA VAL A 10 -10.61 6.09 -11.71
C VAL A 10 -10.61 7.59 -11.89
N VAL A 11 -9.50 8.25 -11.57
CA VAL A 11 -9.31 9.69 -11.65
C VAL A 11 -8.25 10.03 -12.69
N ASP A 12 -8.64 10.63 -13.79
CA ASP A 12 -7.76 11.08 -14.86
C ASP A 12 -8.45 12.20 -15.64
N ASP A 13 -7.73 13.25 -16.01
CA ASP A 13 -8.31 14.38 -16.78
C ASP A 13 -8.56 14.03 -18.24
N GLU A 14 -7.87 13.01 -18.79
CA GLU A 14 -8.11 12.51 -20.15
C GLU A 14 -9.34 11.60 -20.23
N ALA A 15 -10.37 12.06 -20.91
CA ALA A 15 -11.63 11.30 -21.08
C ALA A 15 -11.41 9.95 -21.78
N SER A 16 -10.46 9.86 -22.72
CA SER A 16 -10.10 8.62 -23.41
C SER A 16 -9.55 7.56 -22.47
N ILE A 17 -8.68 7.95 -21.53
CA ILE A 17 -8.11 7.06 -20.53
C ILE A 17 -9.20 6.59 -19.57
N ARG A 18 -10.03 7.50 -19.04
CA ARG A 18 -11.16 7.13 -18.18
C ARG A 18 -12.06 6.10 -18.83
N ARG A 19 -12.46 6.30 -20.10
CA ARG A 19 -13.32 5.38 -20.85
C ARG A 19 -12.69 4.02 -21.07
N ILE A 20 -11.40 3.98 -21.43
CA ILE A 20 -10.67 2.72 -21.63
C ILE A 20 -10.61 1.93 -20.32
N LEU A 21 -10.25 2.58 -19.22
CA LEU A 21 -10.14 1.92 -17.91
C LEU A 21 -11.49 1.49 -17.39
N GLU A 22 -12.53 2.33 -17.50
CA GLU A 22 -13.90 1.96 -17.12
C GLU A 22 -14.37 0.70 -17.84
N THR A 23 -14.21 0.66 -19.18
CA THR A 23 -14.59 -0.48 -20.00
C THR A 23 -13.80 -1.74 -19.59
N ARG A 24 -12.49 -1.64 -19.48
CA ARG A 24 -11.63 -2.79 -19.19
C ARG A 24 -11.85 -3.35 -17.79
N LEU A 25 -11.92 -2.49 -16.79
CA LEU A 25 -12.11 -2.92 -15.40
C LEU A 25 -13.52 -3.49 -15.18
N SER A 26 -14.54 -2.92 -15.81
CA SER A 26 -15.90 -3.47 -15.77
C SER A 26 -15.99 -4.85 -16.41
N MET A 27 -15.29 -5.09 -17.53
CA MET A 27 -15.24 -6.39 -18.20
C MET A 27 -14.67 -7.51 -17.33
N ILE A 28 -13.75 -7.19 -16.42
CA ILE A 28 -13.13 -8.17 -15.50
C ILE A 28 -13.83 -8.25 -14.15
N GLY A 29 -14.96 -7.55 -13.99
CA GLY A 29 -15.89 -7.75 -12.88
C GLY A 29 -15.92 -6.64 -11.83
N TYR A 30 -15.13 -5.58 -11.96
CA TYR A 30 -15.18 -4.43 -11.04
C TYR A 30 -16.37 -3.53 -11.33
N ASP A 31 -16.87 -2.86 -10.30
CA ASP A 31 -17.73 -1.69 -10.44
C ASP A 31 -16.82 -0.45 -10.57
N VAL A 32 -17.09 0.41 -11.53
CA VAL A 32 -16.18 1.53 -11.84
C VAL A 32 -16.92 2.85 -11.79
N VAL A 33 -16.37 3.79 -11.05
CA VAL A 33 -16.77 5.20 -11.04
C VAL A 33 -15.60 6.05 -11.49
N THR A 34 -15.85 7.17 -12.14
CA THR A 34 -14.79 8.02 -12.71
C THR A 34 -14.91 9.45 -12.23
N ALA A 35 -13.78 10.16 -12.22
CA ALA A 35 -13.71 11.60 -11.98
C ALA A 35 -12.68 12.23 -12.92
N ALA A 36 -12.92 13.46 -13.36
CA ALA A 36 -12.12 14.16 -14.35
C ALA A 36 -11.09 15.12 -13.74
N ASP A 37 -11.19 15.41 -12.47
CA ASP A 37 -10.27 16.26 -11.72
C ASP A 37 -10.27 15.91 -10.22
N GLY A 38 -9.36 16.54 -9.47
CA GLY A 38 -9.18 16.22 -8.06
C GLY A 38 -10.34 16.63 -7.15
N GLU A 39 -11.07 17.70 -7.47
CA GLU A 39 -12.22 18.11 -6.68
C GLU A 39 -13.38 17.12 -6.89
N GLU A 40 -13.65 16.77 -8.16
CA GLU A 40 -14.64 15.73 -8.48
C GLU A 40 -14.25 14.37 -7.88
N ALA A 41 -12.95 14.06 -7.80
CA ALA A 41 -12.46 12.83 -7.19
C ALA A 41 -12.85 12.73 -5.71
N LEU A 42 -12.66 13.80 -4.92
CA LEU A 42 -13.03 13.83 -3.52
C LEU A 42 -14.54 13.71 -3.33
N ASP A 43 -15.32 14.44 -4.13
CA ASP A 43 -16.78 14.34 -4.11
C ASP A 43 -17.28 12.94 -4.46
N THR A 44 -16.69 12.33 -5.49
CA THR A 44 -17.03 10.97 -5.92
C THR A 44 -16.64 9.92 -4.89
N PHE A 45 -15.48 10.09 -4.25
CA PHE A 45 -15.04 9.23 -3.16
C PHE A 45 -16.08 9.17 -2.04
N HIS A 46 -16.55 10.31 -1.54
CA HIS A 46 -17.54 10.36 -0.46
C HIS A 46 -18.92 9.81 -0.85
N LYS A 47 -19.32 9.97 -2.12
CA LYS A 47 -20.63 9.51 -2.61
C LYS A 47 -20.66 8.02 -2.96
N ALA A 48 -19.58 7.52 -3.53
CA ALA A 48 -19.52 6.18 -4.09
C ALA A 48 -18.91 5.13 -3.16
N ASP A 49 -18.15 5.55 -2.13
CA ASP A 49 -17.43 4.68 -1.18
C ASP A 49 -16.65 3.56 -1.91
N PRO A 50 -15.63 3.93 -2.69
CA PRO A 50 -14.86 2.95 -3.46
C PRO A 50 -13.93 2.10 -2.58
N ASP A 51 -13.51 0.95 -3.11
CA ASP A 51 -12.57 0.04 -2.46
C ASP A 51 -11.10 0.34 -2.84
N LEU A 52 -10.87 1.06 -3.96
CA LEU A 52 -9.57 1.45 -4.45
C LEU A 52 -9.66 2.69 -5.34
N VAL A 53 -8.64 3.53 -5.30
CA VAL A 53 -8.51 4.71 -6.17
C VAL A 53 -7.30 4.55 -7.11
N VAL A 54 -7.54 4.69 -8.41
CA VAL A 54 -6.51 4.88 -9.43
C VAL A 54 -6.45 6.37 -9.73
N LEU A 55 -5.30 7.00 -9.54
CA LEU A 55 -5.17 8.44 -9.42
C LEU A 55 -4.05 8.99 -10.30
N ASP A 56 -4.40 9.73 -11.35
CA ASP A 56 -3.43 10.47 -12.14
C ASP A 56 -2.78 11.58 -11.32
N VAL A 57 -1.47 11.75 -11.46
CA VAL A 57 -0.71 12.81 -10.77
C VAL A 57 -1.01 14.17 -11.38
N MET A 58 -0.95 14.28 -12.71
CA MET A 58 -1.04 15.55 -13.44
C MET A 58 -2.47 15.86 -13.83
N MET A 59 -3.16 16.64 -13.02
CA MET A 59 -4.54 17.07 -13.28
C MET A 59 -4.71 18.55 -12.97
N PRO A 60 -5.68 19.23 -13.63
CA PRO A 60 -6.04 20.61 -13.29
C PRO A 60 -6.73 20.70 -11.93
N LYS A 61 -6.80 21.90 -11.37
CA LYS A 61 -7.38 22.24 -10.06
C LYS A 61 -6.57 21.61 -8.92
N LEU A 62 -7.05 20.51 -8.35
CA LEU A 62 -6.33 19.72 -7.36
C LEU A 62 -5.63 18.56 -8.06
N ASP A 63 -4.30 18.48 -7.98
CA ASP A 63 -3.52 17.39 -8.58
C ASP A 63 -3.64 16.08 -7.79
N GLY A 64 -3.07 14.99 -8.33
CA GLY A 64 -3.12 13.69 -7.69
C GLY A 64 -2.45 13.64 -6.32
N TYR A 65 -1.42 14.43 -6.10
CA TYR A 65 -0.76 14.52 -4.78
C TYR A 65 -1.69 15.13 -3.74
N GLY A 66 -2.35 16.22 -4.09
CA GLY A 66 -3.34 16.87 -3.23
C GLY A 66 -4.50 15.95 -2.89
N VAL A 67 -5.03 15.22 -3.88
CA VAL A 67 -6.09 14.23 -3.63
C VAL A 67 -5.62 13.14 -2.67
N CYS A 68 -4.43 12.59 -2.88
CA CYS A 68 -3.85 11.58 -1.99
C CYS A 68 -3.73 12.08 -0.55
N GLN A 69 -3.23 13.29 -0.36
CA GLN A 69 -3.11 13.90 0.97
C GLN A 69 -4.46 14.08 1.66
N GLU A 70 -5.47 14.58 0.93
CA GLU A 70 -6.82 14.74 1.50
C GLU A 70 -7.43 13.39 1.88
N LEU A 71 -7.36 12.39 1.02
CA LEU A 71 -7.87 11.05 1.30
C LEU A 71 -7.18 10.42 2.53
N ARG A 72 -5.88 10.60 2.70
CA ARG A 72 -5.14 10.05 3.84
C ARG A 72 -5.47 10.68 5.19
N LYS A 73 -6.05 11.87 5.23
CA LYS A 73 -6.56 12.47 6.48
C LYS A 73 -7.71 11.64 7.08
N GLU A 74 -8.51 11.01 6.24
CA GLU A 74 -9.73 10.33 6.66
C GLU A 74 -9.79 8.82 6.35
N SER A 75 -8.96 8.32 5.40
CA SER A 75 -9.06 6.95 4.92
C SER A 75 -7.71 6.28 4.68
N ASP A 76 -7.68 4.97 4.89
CA ASP A 76 -6.57 4.09 4.52
C ASP A 76 -6.84 3.35 3.19
N ILE A 77 -7.78 3.86 2.39
CA ILE A 77 -8.14 3.29 1.08
C ILE A 77 -6.90 3.05 0.21
N PRO A 78 -6.81 1.90 -0.49
CA PRO A 78 -5.74 1.65 -1.43
C PRO A 78 -5.69 2.71 -2.55
N ILE A 79 -4.51 3.25 -2.82
CA ILE A 79 -4.27 4.25 -3.86
C ILE A 79 -3.14 3.79 -4.77
N ILE A 80 -3.40 3.75 -6.07
CA ILE A 80 -2.40 3.51 -7.12
C ILE A 80 -2.26 4.81 -7.92
N MET A 81 -1.05 5.37 -7.95
CA MET A 81 -0.74 6.56 -8.75
C MET A 81 -0.44 6.21 -10.20
N LEU A 82 -0.94 7.01 -11.14
CA LEU A 82 -0.52 7.00 -12.54
C LEU A 82 0.46 8.13 -12.76
N THR A 83 1.70 7.81 -13.15
CA THR A 83 2.80 8.77 -13.29
C THR A 83 3.34 8.80 -14.71
N ALA A 84 3.95 9.94 -15.12
CA ALA A 84 4.62 10.04 -16.42
C ALA A 84 5.93 9.22 -16.45
N LEU A 85 6.30 8.77 -17.67
CA LEU A 85 7.56 8.07 -17.89
C LEU A 85 8.76 8.99 -17.59
N GLY A 86 9.72 8.47 -16.83
CA GLY A 86 11.01 9.14 -16.57
C GLY A 86 11.05 10.00 -15.31
N ASP A 87 9.92 10.31 -14.68
CA ASP A 87 9.93 11.10 -13.46
C ASP A 87 9.97 10.20 -12.21
N VAL A 88 11.22 9.90 -11.80
CA VAL A 88 11.48 9.13 -10.58
C VAL A 88 11.07 9.92 -9.35
N ALA A 89 11.24 11.23 -9.35
CA ALA A 89 10.88 12.10 -8.24
C ALA A 89 9.36 12.06 -7.99
N ASP A 90 8.55 12.12 -9.04
CA ASP A 90 7.09 12.03 -8.93
C ASP A 90 6.62 10.71 -8.33
N ARG A 91 7.28 9.59 -8.69
CA ARG A 91 6.96 8.28 -8.11
C ARG A 91 7.21 8.24 -6.60
N ILE A 92 8.38 8.70 -6.20
CA ILE A 92 8.77 8.75 -4.78
C ILE A 92 7.83 9.68 -4.02
N THR A 93 7.57 10.88 -4.53
CA THR A 93 6.67 11.86 -3.89
C THR A 93 5.28 11.25 -3.66
N GLY A 94 4.68 10.61 -4.67
CA GLY A 94 3.37 9.97 -4.52
C GLY A 94 3.35 8.89 -3.44
N LEU A 95 4.38 8.06 -3.37
CA LEU A 95 4.52 7.02 -2.34
C LEU A 95 4.74 7.63 -0.95
N GLU A 96 5.56 8.67 -0.81
CA GLU A 96 5.78 9.39 0.46
C GLU A 96 4.50 10.03 0.99
N LEU A 97 3.65 10.54 0.10
CA LEU A 97 2.35 11.12 0.45
C LEU A 97 1.27 10.09 0.81
N GLY A 98 1.53 8.81 0.61
CA GLY A 98 0.68 7.75 1.08
C GLY A 98 0.11 6.81 0.02
N ALA A 99 0.50 6.91 -1.25
CA ALA A 99 0.13 5.93 -2.26
C ALA A 99 0.72 4.55 -1.94
N ASP A 100 0.01 3.49 -2.32
CA ASP A 100 0.42 2.10 -2.05
C ASP A 100 1.28 1.53 -3.17
N ASP A 101 1.04 1.97 -4.39
CA ASP A 101 1.81 1.58 -5.58
C ASP A 101 1.69 2.67 -6.65
N TYR A 102 2.41 2.49 -7.76
CA TYR A 102 2.31 3.36 -8.93
C TYR A 102 2.38 2.56 -10.23
N VAL A 103 1.88 3.14 -11.31
CA VAL A 103 2.01 2.64 -12.68
C VAL A 103 2.48 3.78 -13.58
N VAL A 104 3.47 3.51 -14.40
CA VAL A 104 4.08 4.52 -15.28
C VAL A 104 3.35 4.59 -16.62
N LYS A 105 2.93 5.77 -17.05
CA LYS A 105 2.38 6.02 -18.39
C LYS A 105 3.51 6.08 -19.43
N PRO A 106 3.34 5.48 -20.65
CA PRO A 106 2.20 4.66 -21.06
C PRO A 106 2.23 3.27 -20.42
N PHE A 107 1.10 2.76 -19.97
CA PHE A 107 0.97 1.44 -19.36
C PHE A 107 0.04 0.53 -20.17
N SER A 108 0.22 -0.78 -20.03
CA SER A 108 -0.78 -1.71 -20.53
C SER A 108 -1.92 -1.86 -19.53
N PRO A 109 -3.19 -1.95 -19.99
CA PRO A 109 -4.30 -2.22 -19.08
C PRO A 109 -4.10 -3.45 -18.20
N LYS A 110 -3.46 -4.50 -18.72
CA LYS A 110 -3.12 -5.72 -17.96
C LYS A 110 -2.16 -5.45 -16.80
N GLU A 111 -1.26 -4.50 -16.96
CA GLU A 111 -0.34 -4.11 -15.89
C GLU A 111 -1.09 -3.45 -14.75
N LEU A 112 -1.96 -2.48 -15.06
CA LEU A 112 -2.80 -1.83 -14.06
C LEU A 112 -3.75 -2.83 -13.37
N GLU A 113 -4.40 -3.73 -14.13
CA GLU A 113 -5.22 -4.81 -13.59
C GLU A 113 -4.46 -5.68 -12.58
N ALA A 114 -3.22 -6.06 -12.90
CA ALA A 114 -2.37 -6.84 -11.99
C ALA A 114 -2.04 -6.07 -10.70
N ARG A 115 -1.80 -4.76 -10.79
CA ARG A 115 -1.54 -3.90 -9.61
C ARG A 115 -2.80 -3.75 -8.75
N ILE A 116 -3.93 -3.44 -9.36
CA ILE A 116 -5.22 -3.35 -8.65
C ILE A 116 -5.50 -4.64 -7.87
N ARG A 117 -5.41 -5.79 -8.53
CA ARG A 117 -5.63 -7.09 -7.88
C ARG A 117 -4.66 -7.34 -6.74
N SER A 118 -3.39 -7.01 -6.91
CA SER A 118 -2.37 -7.19 -5.87
C SER A 118 -2.66 -6.33 -4.64
N VAL A 119 -2.99 -5.06 -4.86
CA VAL A 119 -3.24 -4.09 -3.79
C VAL A 119 -4.55 -4.39 -3.06
N LEU A 120 -5.64 -4.72 -3.78
CA LEU A 120 -6.91 -5.13 -3.16
C LEU A 120 -6.76 -6.37 -2.30
N ARG A 121 -6.07 -7.40 -2.79
CA ARG A 121 -5.80 -8.62 -2.01
C ARG A 121 -5.10 -8.32 -0.68
N ARG A 122 -4.22 -7.31 -0.64
CA ARG A 122 -3.51 -6.90 0.58
C ARG A 122 -4.34 -5.98 1.47
N ALA A 123 -5.29 -5.26 0.90
CA ALA A 123 -6.23 -4.45 1.65
C ALA A 123 -7.34 -5.30 2.30
N ASP A 124 -7.65 -6.46 1.71
CA ASP A 124 -8.68 -7.35 2.23
C ASP A 124 -8.34 -7.86 3.63
N LYS A 125 -9.31 -7.72 4.54
CA LYS A 125 -9.20 -8.11 5.95
C LYS A 125 -9.16 -9.63 6.18
N ASN A 126 -9.40 -10.43 5.13
CA ASN A 126 -9.51 -11.89 5.24
C ASN A 126 -8.17 -12.64 5.20
N GLY A 127 -7.05 -11.94 5.27
CA GLY A 127 -5.72 -12.52 5.44
C GLY A 127 -5.11 -13.08 4.15
N THR A 128 -3.79 -13.03 4.07
CA THR A 128 -3.03 -13.71 3.01
C THR A 128 -2.98 -15.20 3.33
N PRO A 129 -3.39 -16.08 2.42
CA PRO A 129 -3.14 -17.52 2.60
C PRO A 129 -1.62 -17.76 2.66
N GLY A 130 -1.11 -18.26 3.77
CA GLY A 130 0.27 -18.74 3.87
C GLY A 130 1.13 -18.16 4.98
N ILE A 131 0.73 -17.10 5.67
CA ILE A 131 1.40 -16.69 6.90
C ILE A 131 0.60 -17.28 8.06
N PRO A 132 1.21 -18.10 8.94
CA PRO A 132 0.52 -18.58 10.12
C PRO A 132 0.06 -17.36 10.92
N SER A 133 -1.24 -17.22 11.13
CA SER A 133 -1.79 -16.18 12.01
C SER A 133 -1.30 -16.48 13.42
N SER A 134 -0.23 -15.84 13.82
CA SER A 134 0.37 -16.04 15.16
C SER A 134 -0.46 -15.42 16.29
N GLY A 135 -1.61 -14.85 15.96
CA GLY A 135 -2.49 -14.21 16.94
C GLY A 135 -2.05 -12.79 17.27
N VAL A 136 -1.93 -12.50 18.57
CA VAL A 136 -1.52 -11.17 19.04
C VAL A 136 -0.05 -11.21 19.48
N ILE A 137 0.76 -10.33 18.92
CA ILE A 137 2.18 -10.19 19.22
C ILE A 137 2.39 -8.90 20.03
N HIS A 138 3.15 -9.02 21.12
CA HIS A 138 3.50 -7.89 21.99
C HIS A 138 5.00 -7.63 21.94
N ILE A 139 5.39 -6.38 21.67
CA ILE A 139 6.79 -5.93 21.62
C ILE A 139 6.86 -4.56 22.28
N GLY A 140 7.30 -4.52 23.54
CA GLY A 140 7.24 -3.29 24.33
C GLY A 140 5.80 -2.74 24.39
N LEU A 141 5.61 -1.51 23.91
CA LEU A 141 4.28 -0.87 23.82
C LEU A 141 3.52 -1.23 22.54
N ILE A 142 4.16 -1.89 21.58
CA ILE A 142 3.52 -2.26 20.32
C ILE A 142 2.77 -3.57 20.47
N ARG A 143 1.53 -3.58 20.04
CA ARG A 143 0.66 -4.76 19.96
C ARG A 143 0.17 -4.94 18.53
N ILE A 144 0.51 -6.06 17.92
CA ILE A 144 0.12 -6.40 16.55
C ILE A 144 -0.90 -7.53 16.62
N ASP A 145 -2.13 -7.27 16.19
CA ASP A 145 -3.18 -8.27 16.06
C ASP A 145 -3.24 -8.70 14.58
N THR A 146 -2.64 -9.85 14.28
CA THR A 146 -2.56 -10.37 12.91
C THR A 146 -3.92 -10.83 12.38
N ASN A 147 -4.83 -11.27 13.27
CA ASN A 147 -6.16 -11.71 12.88
C ASN A 147 -7.05 -10.52 12.46
N LYS A 148 -6.96 -9.42 13.19
CA LYS A 148 -7.73 -8.20 12.91
C LYS A 148 -7.01 -7.24 11.98
N ARG A 149 -5.74 -7.52 11.64
CA ARG A 149 -4.86 -6.62 10.89
C ARG A 149 -4.81 -5.21 11.52
N GLN A 150 -4.59 -5.16 12.82
CA GLN A 150 -4.55 -3.92 13.60
C GLN A 150 -3.27 -3.83 14.41
N VAL A 151 -2.77 -2.61 14.55
CA VAL A 151 -1.58 -2.29 15.35
C VAL A 151 -1.95 -1.23 16.38
N TYR A 152 -1.41 -1.38 17.57
CA TYR A 152 -1.58 -0.43 18.66
C TYR A 152 -0.23 -0.10 19.28
N LYS A 153 -0.08 1.14 19.75
CA LYS A 153 1.04 1.59 20.57
C LYS A 153 0.47 2.05 21.91
N GLY A 154 0.66 1.26 22.96
CA GLY A 154 -0.14 1.38 24.16
C GLY A 154 -1.62 1.16 23.85
N ASP A 155 -2.46 2.14 24.20
CA ASP A 155 -3.92 2.10 23.95
C ASP A 155 -4.31 2.77 22.63
N GLU A 156 -3.37 3.44 21.96
CA GLU A 156 -3.62 4.15 20.70
C GLU A 156 -3.54 3.20 19.50
N ARG A 157 -4.57 3.23 18.65
CA ARG A 157 -4.57 2.50 17.40
C ARG A 157 -3.74 3.22 16.35
N ILE A 158 -2.73 2.54 15.80
CA ILE A 158 -1.93 3.04 14.69
C ILE A 158 -2.63 2.68 13.38
N ARG A 159 -2.94 3.69 12.57
CA ARG A 159 -3.56 3.49 11.25
C ARG A 159 -2.50 3.12 10.22
N LEU A 160 -2.59 1.91 9.70
CA LEU A 160 -1.77 1.42 8.60
C LEU A 160 -2.63 1.17 7.37
N THR A 161 -2.09 1.46 6.18
CA THR A 161 -2.71 0.97 4.94
C THR A 161 -2.56 -0.55 4.85
N GLY A 162 -3.34 -1.20 3.98
CA GLY A 162 -3.24 -2.66 3.79
C GLY A 162 -1.84 -3.10 3.36
N MET A 163 -1.16 -2.30 2.54
CA MET A 163 0.21 -2.58 2.11
C MET A 163 1.23 -2.41 3.24
N GLU A 164 1.10 -1.38 4.05
CA GLU A 164 1.95 -1.17 5.24
C GLU A 164 1.79 -2.32 6.24
N PHE A 165 0.54 -2.75 6.47
CA PHE A 165 0.30 -3.88 7.36
C PHE A 165 0.90 -5.18 6.80
N SER A 166 0.73 -5.47 5.50
CA SER A 166 1.31 -6.66 4.87
C SER A 166 2.84 -6.66 4.91
N LEU A 167 3.46 -5.49 4.77
CA LEU A 167 4.91 -5.34 4.92
C LEU A 167 5.34 -5.62 6.35
N LEU A 168 4.65 -5.06 7.34
CA LEU A 168 4.92 -5.33 8.77
C LEU A 168 4.76 -6.82 9.09
N GLU A 169 3.67 -7.43 8.65
CA GLU A 169 3.36 -8.85 8.84
C GLU A 169 4.45 -9.75 8.25
N LEU A 170 4.94 -9.44 7.04
CA LEU A 170 6.05 -10.15 6.42
C LEU A 170 7.31 -10.07 7.27
N LEU A 171 7.72 -8.88 7.69
CA LEU A 171 8.93 -8.69 8.49
C LEU A 171 8.85 -9.39 9.85
N VAL A 172 7.69 -9.37 10.48
CA VAL A 172 7.45 -10.03 11.77
C VAL A 172 7.43 -11.56 11.65
N SER A 173 6.98 -12.10 10.52
CA SER A 173 6.87 -13.55 10.30
C SER A 173 8.20 -14.31 10.43
N ARG A 174 9.32 -13.65 10.17
CA ARG A 174 10.69 -14.15 10.37
C ARG A 174 11.52 -13.11 11.14
N SER A 175 11.07 -12.75 12.34
CA SER A 175 11.73 -11.75 13.18
C SER A 175 13.18 -12.14 13.45
N GLY A 176 14.10 -11.19 13.30
CA GLY A 176 15.54 -11.40 13.42
C GLY A 176 16.22 -11.87 12.13
N GLU A 177 15.49 -12.20 11.08
CA GLU A 177 16.04 -12.59 9.78
C GLU A 177 15.82 -11.49 8.73
N PRO A 178 16.82 -11.14 7.93
CA PRO A 178 16.68 -10.11 6.93
C PRO A 178 15.95 -10.60 5.67
N PHE A 179 15.09 -9.74 5.12
CA PHE A 179 14.53 -9.88 3.80
C PHE A 179 15.25 -8.93 2.82
N SER A 180 15.58 -9.42 1.64
CA SER A 180 16.05 -8.54 0.57
C SER A 180 14.90 -7.66 0.05
N ARG A 181 15.24 -6.52 -0.57
CA ARG A 181 14.24 -5.65 -1.21
C ARG A 181 13.44 -6.38 -2.30
N SER A 182 14.10 -7.27 -3.03
CA SER A 182 13.45 -8.08 -4.08
C SER A 182 12.46 -9.08 -3.50
N GLU A 183 12.80 -9.77 -2.40
CA GLU A 183 11.86 -10.65 -1.69
C GLU A 183 10.66 -9.87 -1.17
N ILE A 184 10.88 -8.70 -0.56
CA ILE A 184 9.79 -7.84 -0.08
C ILE A 184 8.88 -7.42 -1.23
N LEU A 185 9.44 -6.99 -2.38
CA LEU A 185 8.65 -6.62 -3.56
C LEU A 185 7.82 -7.79 -4.09
N GLN A 186 8.41 -8.98 -4.13
CA GLN A 186 7.71 -10.17 -4.57
C GLN A 186 6.59 -10.55 -3.61
N GLU A 187 6.88 -10.63 -2.31
CA GLU A 187 5.94 -11.10 -1.30
C GLU A 187 4.80 -10.09 -1.03
N VAL A 188 5.11 -8.80 -0.98
CA VAL A 188 4.13 -7.76 -0.64
C VAL A 188 3.43 -7.23 -1.88
N TRP A 189 4.15 -6.89 -2.95
CA TRP A 189 3.57 -6.30 -4.17
C TRP A 189 3.29 -7.32 -5.27
N GLY A 190 3.81 -8.54 -5.17
CA GLY A 190 3.65 -9.58 -6.20
C GLY A 190 4.42 -9.26 -7.49
N TYR A 191 5.49 -8.48 -7.42
CA TYR A 191 6.37 -8.25 -8.55
C TYR A 191 7.19 -9.48 -8.86
N THR A 192 7.26 -9.87 -10.14
CA THR A 192 8.10 -10.99 -10.57
C THR A 192 9.55 -10.54 -10.79
N PRO A 193 10.54 -11.40 -10.55
CA PRO A 193 11.96 -11.05 -10.69
C PRO A 193 12.38 -10.56 -12.09
N GLU A 194 11.60 -10.90 -13.10
CA GLU A 194 11.85 -10.57 -14.52
C GLU A 194 11.55 -9.09 -14.86
N ARG A 195 10.86 -8.37 -13.99
CA ARG A 195 10.57 -6.95 -14.16
C ARG A 195 11.57 -6.13 -13.38
N HIS A 196 12.25 -5.23 -14.07
CA HIS A 196 13.06 -4.17 -13.42
C HIS A 196 12.14 -3.19 -12.69
N VAL A 197 11.80 -3.53 -11.46
CA VAL A 197 11.01 -2.67 -10.58
C VAL A 197 11.94 -1.85 -9.71
N ASP A 198 11.58 -0.59 -9.54
CA ASP A 198 12.31 0.31 -8.65
C ASP A 198 12.14 -0.14 -7.18
N THR A 199 13.19 -0.63 -6.58
CA THR A 199 13.18 -1.12 -5.18
C THR A 199 12.91 -0.02 -4.15
N ARG A 200 12.97 1.25 -4.55
CA ARG A 200 12.66 2.39 -3.68
C ARG A 200 11.23 2.39 -3.14
N VAL A 201 10.32 1.72 -3.81
CA VAL A 201 8.97 1.45 -3.28
C VAL A 201 9.06 0.84 -1.87
N VAL A 202 9.94 -0.14 -1.68
CA VAL A 202 10.17 -0.77 -0.37
C VAL A 202 10.71 0.25 0.62
N ASP A 203 11.75 1.00 0.24
CA ASP A 203 12.42 1.95 1.12
C ASP A 203 11.45 3.04 1.63
N VAL A 204 10.57 3.53 0.75
CA VAL A 204 9.54 4.52 1.13
C VAL A 204 8.54 3.92 2.13
N HIS A 205 8.05 2.70 1.88
CA HIS A 205 7.11 2.06 2.80
C HIS A 205 7.75 1.71 4.15
N ILE A 206 9.03 1.31 4.17
CA ILE A 206 9.79 1.15 5.42
C ILE A 206 9.87 2.49 6.16
N SER A 207 10.19 3.57 5.48
CA SER A 207 10.25 4.91 6.09
C SER A 207 8.89 5.32 6.70
N ARG A 208 7.79 5.07 5.98
CA ARG A 208 6.43 5.33 6.46
C ARG A 208 6.08 4.49 7.68
N LEU A 209 6.41 3.19 7.69
CA LEU A 209 6.21 2.32 8.85
C LEU A 209 7.02 2.80 10.06
N ARG A 210 8.29 3.15 9.87
CA ARG A 210 9.11 3.70 10.94
C ARG A 210 8.51 4.97 11.52
N ALA A 211 8.04 5.88 10.67
CA ALA A 211 7.39 7.12 11.12
C ALA A 211 6.14 6.87 11.99
N LYS A 212 5.46 5.75 11.79
CA LYS A 212 4.25 5.39 12.54
C LYS A 212 4.53 4.55 13.79
N LEU A 213 5.55 3.71 13.79
CA LEU A 213 5.79 2.70 14.83
C LEU A 213 6.96 3.04 15.76
N GLU A 214 8.06 3.60 15.23
CA GLU A 214 9.25 3.91 16.00
C GLU A 214 9.05 5.15 16.87
N ASP A 215 9.74 5.22 18.01
CA ASP A 215 9.83 6.43 18.81
C ASP A 215 10.75 7.46 18.14
N ASP A 216 11.86 7.00 17.57
CA ASP A 216 12.76 7.77 16.73
C ASP A 216 12.99 7.08 15.39
N PRO A 217 12.31 7.51 14.31
CA PRO A 217 12.48 6.90 12.98
C PRO A 217 13.91 6.98 12.42
N SER A 218 14.73 7.92 12.89
CA SER A 218 16.13 8.07 12.46
C SER A 218 17.07 7.08 13.16
N ASN A 219 16.65 6.56 14.32
CA ASN A 219 17.34 5.53 15.07
C ASN A 219 16.39 4.37 15.40
N PRO A 220 15.96 3.60 14.38
CA PRO A 220 14.92 2.59 14.53
C PRO A 220 15.36 1.41 15.40
N GLU A 221 14.46 0.95 16.27
CA GLU A 221 14.66 -0.21 17.15
C GLU A 221 13.84 -1.42 16.71
N LEU A 222 12.71 -1.21 16.04
CA LEU A 222 11.80 -2.27 15.60
C LEU A 222 12.12 -2.77 14.19
N ILE A 223 12.23 -1.85 13.22
CA ILE A 223 12.49 -2.16 11.82
C ILE A 223 13.91 -1.76 11.47
N LEU A 224 14.80 -2.72 11.45
CA LEU A 224 16.22 -2.52 11.30
C LEU A 224 16.66 -2.61 9.83
N THR A 225 17.74 -1.92 9.49
CA THR A 225 18.39 -2.04 8.18
C THR A 225 19.53 -3.06 8.25
N ALA A 226 19.40 -4.15 7.50
CA ALA A 226 20.50 -5.08 7.25
C ALA A 226 21.32 -4.56 6.07
N ARG A 227 22.45 -3.91 6.36
CA ARG A 227 23.32 -3.30 5.33
C ARG A 227 23.71 -4.30 4.27
N GLY A 228 23.55 -3.94 2.99
CA GLY A 228 23.84 -4.80 1.85
C GLY A 228 22.79 -5.88 1.55
N THR A 229 21.83 -6.12 2.45
CA THR A 229 20.77 -7.13 2.26
C THR A 229 19.41 -6.48 2.09
N GLY A 230 18.91 -5.77 3.09
CA GLY A 230 17.56 -5.18 3.07
C GLY A 230 17.08 -4.80 4.46
N TYR A 231 15.96 -5.38 4.91
CA TYR A 231 15.33 -5.02 6.17
C TYR A 231 14.93 -6.24 6.98
N LEU A 232 14.90 -6.09 8.30
CA LEU A 232 14.39 -7.10 9.22
C LEU A 232 13.59 -6.45 10.34
N PHE A 233 12.69 -7.22 10.95
CA PHE A 233 12.12 -6.86 12.23
C PHE A 233 13.05 -7.32 13.35
N GLN A 234 13.19 -6.53 14.44
CA GLN A 234 13.98 -6.95 15.60
C GLN A 234 13.57 -8.35 16.08
N ARG A 235 14.50 -9.11 16.62
CA ARG A 235 14.22 -10.46 17.11
C ARG A 235 13.20 -10.41 18.26
N ILE A 236 12.10 -11.12 18.10
CA ILE A 236 11.10 -11.29 19.15
C ILE A 236 11.55 -12.49 19.98
N LEU A 237 11.90 -12.27 21.25
CA LEU A 237 12.20 -13.36 22.18
C LEU A 237 10.88 -13.97 22.63
N GLU A 238 10.71 -15.27 22.46
CA GLU A 238 9.60 -15.99 23.08
C GLU A 238 9.72 -15.88 24.61
N SER A 239 8.59 -15.64 25.28
CA SER A 239 8.54 -15.48 26.75
C SER A 239 8.99 -16.78 27.43
N GLY A 240 10.31 -16.95 27.63
CA GLY A 240 10.89 -18.17 28.20
C GLY A 240 12.41 -18.26 28.10
N GLU A 241 13.03 -17.60 27.16
CA GLU A 241 14.52 -17.56 27.09
C GLU A 241 15.05 -16.46 28.02
N LYS A 242 15.34 -16.85 29.26
CA LYS A 242 16.23 -16.10 30.18
C LYS A 242 17.67 -16.45 29.83
N PHE A 243 18.51 -15.43 29.62
CA PHE A 243 19.95 -15.56 29.63
C PHE A 243 20.44 -16.07 30.98
#